data_4ed1ace28399cf2cfbb483cf7516e2e8
#
_entry.id   4ed1ace28399cf2cfbb483cf7516e2e8
#
_cell.length_a   1.000
_cell.length_b   1.000
_cell.length_c   1.000
_cell.angle_alpha   90.00
_cell.angle_beta   90.00
_cell.angle_gamma   90.00
#
_symmetry.space_group_name_H-M   'P 1'
#
loop_
_entity.id
_entity.type
_entity.pdbx_description
1 polymer ?
#
loop_
_entity_poly.entity_id
_entity_poly.type
_entity_poly.pdbx_seq_one_letter_code
_entity_poly.pdbx_strand_id
1 'polypeptide(L)'
;MVSTGQGRGILLLCGLMGLILAEPKSVFGQGDGDRATAQDSPQGMDIATVGKMIQRLQSQVQDLTVEVKNLKEQQESALAESAELRKELEATRSQLVSHFAPAPGATSPTPAQGNASGVSIENRVAQLEENQQLTSAEVAEQSQTKVESHSKYRLRLSGIALFNAYVDRGSVNNQDFPEIATAPRPLASSGTFGGSLRQSQIGLEAFGPTIAGARTSANVQFDFAGGFPDAPNGVSFGLMRLRTGIVRFDWENTSVIAGQDSLFIAPLSPTSIATLAIPGFAYSGNLWSWAPQLRVEHRFALSENSSLLLQGGLLDSLTGDFPVSEYYRYPTAGENSGQPAYATRLAWTQAVHGQNIILGAGGYYGRQSLGYGRTVDGWAGTMDLTLPLGNHFEFTGQFYRGRATGGLGGGIGQSVLWNESLLDPATDVYGLDSIGGWAQLKCKATSKLRFNGAFGQDNPFAGQLRQFGSNQTYYYASPLSKNQSMMVNFLYQPKSDIVLSLEYRRLKTYPLDSNVNGANIVTLSAGYIF
;
A
#
# COMPACT_ATOMS: atom_id res chain seq x y z
N MET A 1 7.38 -40.87 32.44
CA MET A 1 8.72 -40.28 32.56
C MET A 1 8.87 -39.34 31.38
N VAL A 2 8.46 -38.12 31.47
CA VAL A 2 9.05 -36.85 31.92
C VAL A 2 10.44 -36.60 31.36
N SER A 3 10.55 -35.59 30.51
CA SER A 3 11.66 -34.60 30.41
C SER A 3 11.40 -33.64 29.24
N THR A 4 10.89 -32.49 29.47
CA THR A 4 11.54 -31.14 29.52
C THR A 4 12.76 -30.92 28.60
N GLY A 5 12.62 -30.03 27.64
CA GLY A 5 13.68 -29.57 26.74
C GLY A 5 13.27 -28.49 25.75
N GLN A 6 12.56 -27.45 26.18
CA GLN A 6 12.37 -26.24 25.35
C GLN A 6 12.88 -25.02 26.13
N GLY A 7 13.98 -24.44 25.69
CA GLY A 7 14.47 -23.22 26.31
C GLY A 7 15.92 -22.84 26.01
N ARG A 8 16.44 -23.08 24.80
CA ARG A 8 17.82 -22.67 24.45
C ARG A 8 18.02 -22.22 22.99
N GLY A 9 17.05 -21.59 22.37
CA GLY A 9 17.16 -21.13 20.98
C GLY A 9 17.09 -19.62 20.74
N ILE A 10 16.81 -18.81 21.75
CA ILE A 10 16.51 -17.37 21.55
C ILE A 10 17.69 -16.43 21.86
N LEU A 11 18.79 -16.91 22.37
CA LEU A 11 19.92 -16.06 22.83
C LEU A 11 21.06 -15.89 21.81
N LEU A 12 20.94 -16.42 20.59
CA LEU A 12 22.03 -16.37 19.58
C LEU A 12 21.81 -15.30 18.49
N LEU A 13 20.72 -14.56 18.48
CA LEU A 13 20.47 -13.52 17.48
C LEU A 13 20.82 -12.09 17.94
N CYS A 14 21.10 -11.87 19.21
CA CYS A 14 21.51 -10.55 19.73
C CYS A 14 23.01 -10.29 19.70
N GLY A 15 23.82 -11.28 19.34
CA GLY A 15 25.28 -11.20 19.36
C GLY A 15 25.97 -10.62 18.12
N LEU A 16 25.21 -10.36 17.03
CA LEU A 16 25.80 -9.92 15.73
C LEU A 16 25.70 -8.42 15.46
N MET A 17 25.19 -7.63 16.36
CA MET A 17 25.02 -6.17 16.19
C MET A 17 26.10 -5.32 16.87
N GLY A 18 27.14 -5.95 17.45
CA GLY A 18 28.16 -5.30 18.26
C GLY A 18 29.50 -4.98 17.57
N LEU A 19 29.64 -5.14 16.26
CA LEU A 19 30.98 -5.11 15.62
C LEU A 19 31.10 -4.25 14.37
N ILE A 20 30.42 -3.10 14.27
CA ILE A 20 30.69 -2.06 13.25
C ILE A 20 30.55 -0.67 13.91
N LEU A 21 31.47 -0.36 14.84
CA LEU A 21 31.81 1.02 15.21
C LEU A 21 33.35 1.14 15.18
N ALA A 22 33.89 1.36 13.99
CA ALA A 22 35.25 1.82 13.81
C ALA A 22 35.20 3.28 13.37
N GLU A 23 35.79 4.14 14.19
CA GLU A 23 35.88 5.59 13.99
C GLU A 23 36.67 5.95 12.71
N PRO A 24 36.26 6.98 11.95
CA PRO A 24 37.08 7.57 10.91
C PRO A 24 37.96 8.69 11.49
N LYS A 25 39.25 8.56 11.34
CA LYS A 25 40.23 9.60 11.58
C LYS A 25 40.07 10.75 10.58
N SER A 26 39.99 11.96 11.09
CA SER A 26 40.05 13.22 10.38
C SER A 26 41.38 13.43 9.68
N VAL A 27 41.37 13.78 8.39
CA VAL A 27 42.49 14.37 7.67
C VAL A 27 42.07 15.73 7.16
N PHE A 28 42.59 16.78 7.79
CA PHE A 28 42.57 18.15 7.27
C PHE A 28 43.68 18.29 6.22
N GLY A 29 43.31 18.81 5.05
CA GLY A 29 44.25 19.27 4.04
C GLY A 29 43.83 20.66 3.59
N GLN A 30 44.64 21.66 3.93
CA GLN A 30 44.58 23.04 3.43
C GLN A 30 45.06 23.10 1.97
N GLY A 31 44.41 23.93 1.16
CA GLY A 31 44.88 24.33 -0.16
C GLY A 31 44.28 25.68 -0.55
N ASP A 32 45.18 26.65 -0.67
CA ASP A 32 44.95 28.08 -0.97
C ASP A 32 44.38 28.40 -2.38
N GLY A 33 43.66 29.54 -2.44
CA GLY A 33 43.80 30.56 -3.48
C GLY A 33 42.84 30.45 -4.68
N ASP A 34 41.82 31.27 -4.82
CA ASP A 34 41.88 32.49 -5.65
C ASP A 34 40.61 33.31 -5.55
N ARG A 35 40.83 34.65 -5.63
CA ARG A 35 39.86 35.72 -5.56
C ARG A 35 39.03 35.82 -6.85
N ALA A 36 37.71 35.90 -6.72
CA ALA A 36 36.89 36.66 -7.67
C ALA A 36 35.77 37.38 -6.92
N THR A 37 35.82 38.70 -7.04
CA THR A 37 34.89 39.69 -6.52
C THR A 37 33.54 39.62 -7.23
N ALA A 38 32.45 39.56 -6.46
CA ALA A 38 31.18 40.16 -6.84
C ALA A 38 30.38 40.47 -5.56
N GLN A 39 30.09 41.74 -5.36
CA GLN A 39 29.18 42.28 -4.38
C GLN A 39 27.76 41.80 -4.68
N ASP A 40 27.07 41.30 -3.68
CA ASP A 40 25.67 41.59 -3.41
C ASP A 40 25.41 41.31 -1.92
N SER A 41 25.14 42.36 -1.19
CA SER A 41 24.82 42.33 0.23
C SER A 41 23.35 41.92 0.39
N PRO A 42 23.02 40.98 1.31
CA PRO A 42 21.64 40.77 1.69
C PRO A 42 21.15 42.01 2.44
N GLN A 43 20.09 42.66 1.93
CA GLN A 43 19.40 43.77 2.57
C GLN A 43 19.00 43.37 3.99
N GLY A 44 19.53 44.09 4.98
CA GLY A 44 19.21 43.93 6.38
C GLY A 44 17.69 44.04 6.60
N MET A 45 17.13 43.06 7.23
CA MET A 45 15.74 43.09 7.67
C MET A 45 15.56 44.25 8.64
N ASP A 46 14.71 45.24 8.26
CA ASP A 46 14.45 46.43 9.05
C ASP A 46 13.97 46.07 10.46
N ILE A 47 14.59 46.65 11.48
CA ILE A 47 14.30 46.43 12.91
C ILE A 47 12.81 46.65 13.22
N ALA A 48 12.14 47.54 12.49
CA ALA A 48 10.70 47.76 12.58
C ALA A 48 9.87 46.54 12.12
N THR A 49 10.35 45.77 11.14
CA THR A 49 9.69 44.54 10.66
C THR A 49 9.85 43.40 11.66
N VAL A 50 11.02 43.25 12.30
CA VAL A 50 11.26 42.30 13.38
C VAL A 50 10.40 42.61 14.61
N GLY A 51 10.27 43.91 14.96
CA GLY A 51 9.39 44.37 16.05
C GLY A 51 7.91 43.98 15.83
N LYS A 52 7.40 44.18 14.60
CA LYS A 52 6.03 43.75 14.24
C LYS A 52 5.84 42.22 14.27
N MET A 53 6.85 41.46 13.88
CA MET A 53 6.80 39.98 13.99
C MET A 53 6.76 39.51 15.45
N ILE A 54 7.56 40.11 16.33
CA ILE A 54 7.56 39.82 17.76
C ILE A 54 6.20 40.12 18.41
N GLN A 55 5.61 41.28 18.09
CA GLN A 55 4.27 41.62 18.57
C GLN A 55 3.20 40.63 18.09
N ARG A 56 3.28 40.20 16.83
CA ARG A 56 2.35 39.21 16.28
C ARG A 56 2.51 37.84 16.94
N LEU A 57 3.74 37.42 17.21
CA LEU A 57 4.02 36.17 17.95
C LEU A 57 3.52 36.26 19.42
N GLN A 58 3.69 37.41 20.08
CA GLN A 58 3.17 37.62 21.42
C GLN A 58 1.63 37.52 21.48
N SER A 59 0.93 38.14 20.50
CA SER A 59 -0.52 38.00 20.37
C SER A 59 -0.93 36.54 20.16
N GLN A 60 -0.28 35.81 19.27
CA GLN A 60 -0.57 34.40 19.02
C GLN A 60 -0.33 33.51 20.25
N VAL A 61 0.71 33.78 21.02
CA VAL A 61 0.97 33.08 22.28
C VAL A 61 -0.11 33.37 23.33
N GLN A 62 -0.61 34.61 23.41
CA GLN A 62 -1.71 34.96 24.28
C GLN A 62 -3.01 34.26 23.88
N ASP A 63 -3.35 34.26 22.60
CA ASP A 63 -4.55 33.60 22.06
C ASP A 63 -4.51 32.08 22.33
N LEU A 64 -3.36 31.43 22.08
CA LEU A 64 -3.16 30.01 22.38
C LEU A 64 -3.26 29.72 23.90
N THR A 65 -2.80 30.62 24.74
CA THR A 65 -2.88 30.44 26.20
C THR A 65 -4.33 30.48 26.68
N VAL A 66 -5.15 31.37 26.10
CA VAL A 66 -6.60 31.43 26.38
C VAL A 66 -7.31 30.17 25.88
N GLU A 67 -6.97 29.69 24.69
CA GLU A 67 -7.56 28.49 24.11
C GLU A 67 -7.22 27.23 24.91
N VAL A 68 -5.97 27.07 25.37
CA VAL A 68 -5.56 25.97 26.26
C VAL A 68 -6.30 26.03 27.60
N LYS A 69 -6.55 27.22 28.15
CA LYS A 69 -7.33 27.37 29.35
C LYS A 69 -8.79 26.95 29.18
N ASN A 70 -9.41 27.35 28.05
CA ASN A 70 -10.79 26.99 27.73
C ASN A 70 -10.93 25.46 27.50
N LEU A 71 -9.96 24.84 26.83
CA LEU A 71 -9.92 23.39 26.62
C LEU A 71 -9.79 22.63 27.95
N LYS A 72 -8.98 23.14 28.87
CA LYS A 72 -8.83 22.56 30.21
C LYS A 72 -10.13 22.63 31.02
N GLU A 73 -10.83 23.74 30.99
CA GLU A 73 -12.14 23.92 31.65
C GLU A 73 -13.21 22.99 31.04
N GLN A 74 -13.21 22.81 29.71
CA GLN A 74 -14.09 21.84 29.05
C GLN A 74 -13.77 20.39 29.43
N GLN A 75 -12.49 20.05 29.55
CA GLN A 75 -12.06 18.72 29.97
C GLN A 75 -12.48 18.43 31.42
N GLU A 76 -12.35 19.40 32.32
CA GLU A 76 -12.79 19.28 33.73
C GLU A 76 -14.31 19.11 33.82
N SER A 77 -15.10 19.82 33.00
CA SER A 77 -16.56 19.66 32.97
C SER A 77 -16.99 18.30 32.41
N ALA A 78 -16.34 17.80 31.37
CA ALA A 78 -16.62 16.48 30.81
C ALA A 78 -16.24 15.32 31.76
N LEU A 79 -15.17 15.49 32.54
CA LEU A 79 -14.82 14.55 33.61
C LEU A 79 -15.85 14.53 34.76
N ALA A 80 -16.40 15.71 35.15
CA ALA A 80 -17.44 15.80 36.14
C ALA A 80 -18.75 15.13 35.68
N GLU A 81 -19.16 15.37 34.42
CA GLU A 81 -20.34 14.75 33.81
C GLU A 81 -20.20 13.22 33.71
N SER A 82 -19.01 12.74 33.33
CA SER A 82 -18.74 11.30 33.26
C SER A 82 -18.77 10.62 34.65
N ALA A 83 -18.36 11.33 35.69
CA ALA A 83 -18.44 10.84 37.07
C ALA A 83 -19.88 10.78 37.60
N GLU A 84 -20.73 11.73 37.18
CA GLU A 84 -22.15 11.75 37.54
C GLU A 84 -22.92 10.62 36.83
N LEU A 85 -22.68 10.42 35.54
CA LEU A 85 -23.25 9.30 34.77
C LEU A 85 -22.86 7.92 35.35
N ARG A 86 -21.63 7.77 35.85
CA ARG A 86 -21.21 6.54 36.56
C ARG A 86 -21.98 6.31 37.85
N LYS A 87 -22.24 7.36 38.62
CA LYS A 87 -23.06 7.28 39.81
C LYS A 87 -24.52 6.88 39.53
N GLU A 88 -25.12 7.45 38.48
CA GLU A 88 -26.46 7.08 38.04
C GLU A 88 -26.53 5.61 37.57
N LEU A 89 -25.50 5.16 36.87
CA LEU A 89 -25.41 3.78 36.40
C LEU A 89 -25.27 2.78 37.54
N GLU A 90 -24.50 3.10 38.59
CA GLU A 90 -24.39 2.30 39.81
C GLU A 90 -25.71 2.30 40.61
N ALA A 91 -26.38 3.44 40.69
CA ALA A 91 -27.69 3.53 41.38
C ALA A 91 -28.74 2.68 40.63
N THR A 92 -28.80 2.75 39.31
CA THR A 92 -29.71 1.96 38.48
C THR A 92 -29.40 0.46 38.59
N ARG A 93 -28.12 0.09 38.61
CA ARG A 93 -27.68 -1.31 38.83
C ARG A 93 -28.07 -1.84 40.19
N SER A 94 -27.96 -1.03 41.24
CA SER A 94 -28.36 -1.38 42.60
C SER A 94 -29.87 -1.55 42.73
N GLN A 95 -30.67 -0.73 42.02
CA GLN A 95 -32.12 -0.88 41.96
C GLN A 95 -32.56 -2.15 41.22
N LEU A 96 -31.88 -2.50 40.13
CA LEU A 96 -32.13 -3.75 39.39
C LEU A 96 -31.79 -5.00 40.24
N VAL A 97 -30.69 -4.98 40.98
CA VAL A 97 -30.31 -6.08 41.88
C VAL A 97 -31.31 -6.24 43.03
N SER A 98 -31.88 -5.14 43.55
CA SER A 98 -32.90 -5.20 44.61
C SER A 98 -34.27 -5.69 44.14
N HIS A 99 -34.57 -5.56 42.83
CA HIS A 99 -35.82 -6.05 42.23
C HIS A 99 -35.79 -7.55 41.87
N PHE A 100 -34.60 -8.17 41.82
CA PHE A 100 -34.41 -9.60 41.51
C PHE A 100 -33.97 -10.44 42.72
N ALA A 101 -34.13 -9.95 43.98
CA ALA A 101 -33.92 -10.75 45.18
C ALA A 101 -35.09 -11.75 45.32
N PRO A 102 -34.85 -13.09 45.35
CA PRO A 102 -35.92 -14.05 45.56
C PRO A 102 -36.41 -14.02 46.99
N ALA A 103 -37.73 -14.01 47.15
CA ALA A 103 -38.41 -14.13 48.44
C ALA A 103 -38.08 -15.47 49.10
N PRO A 104 -37.91 -15.54 50.43
CA PRO A 104 -37.59 -16.78 51.14
C PRO A 104 -38.85 -17.60 51.35
N GLY A 105 -38.90 -18.81 50.78
CA GLY A 105 -39.84 -19.82 51.20
C GLY A 105 -40.60 -20.55 50.09
N ALA A 106 -40.02 -21.59 49.52
CA ALA A 106 -40.78 -22.79 49.06
C ALA A 106 -39.81 -23.97 48.83
N THR A 107 -40.17 -25.05 49.44
CA THR A 107 -39.59 -26.40 49.51
C THR A 107 -39.25 -27.06 48.17
N SER A 108 -38.17 -27.81 48.17
CA SER A 108 -37.70 -28.71 47.14
C SER A 108 -38.73 -29.79 46.74
N PRO A 109 -38.65 -30.28 45.49
CA PRO A 109 -38.54 -31.72 45.27
C PRO A 109 -37.37 -32.13 44.35
N THR A 110 -36.88 -33.31 44.60
CA THR A 110 -35.77 -34.13 44.12
C THR A 110 -35.87 -34.53 42.63
N PRO A 111 -34.80 -35.05 41.98
CA PRO A 111 -34.39 -34.74 40.61
C PRO A 111 -34.92 -35.75 39.59
N ALA A 112 -35.09 -35.28 38.36
CA ALA A 112 -35.19 -36.15 37.19
C ALA A 112 -34.02 -35.83 36.23
N GLN A 113 -33.25 -36.83 35.91
CA GLN A 113 -32.16 -36.82 34.91
C GLN A 113 -32.71 -36.49 33.54
N GLY A 114 -32.09 -35.50 32.90
CA GLY A 114 -32.25 -35.22 31.47
C GLY A 114 -30.98 -34.58 30.94
N ASN A 115 -30.24 -35.29 30.11
CA ASN A 115 -29.05 -34.82 29.39
C ASN A 115 -29.41 -33.60 28.55
N ALA A 116 -28.80 -32.47 28.85
CA ALA A 116 -28.66 -31.37 27.91
C ALA A 116 -27.30 -30.73 28.14
N SER A 117 -26.49 -30.70 27.07
CA SER A 117 -25.16 -30.10 27.02
C SER A 117 -25.22 -28.64 27.43
N GLY A 118 -25.02 -28.34 28.70
CA GLY A 118 -24.89 -26.99 29.23
C GLY A 118 -23.54 -26.43 28.86
N VAL A 119 -23.49 -25.59 27.83
CA VAL A 119 -22.41 -24.60 27.72
C VAL A 119 -22.46 -23.80 29.02
N SER A 120 -21.44 -23.91 29.85
CA SER A 120 -21.37 -23.28 31.17
C SER A 120 -21.71 -21.78 31.05
N ILE A 121 -22.52 -21.26 31.98
CA ILE A 121 -22.84 -19.85 32.04
C ILE A 121 -21.55 -19.01 32.09
N GLU A 122 -20.50 -19.53 32.71
CA GLU A 122 -19.17 -18.92 32.75
C GLU A 122 -18.56 -18.73 31.32
N ASN A 123 -18.72 -19.70 30.41
CA ASN A 123 -18.26 -19.55 29.02
C ASN A 123 -19.09 -18.51 28.24
N ARG A 124 -20.37 -18.36 28.55
CA ARG A 124 -21.22 -17.33 27.93
C ARG A 124 -20.92 -15.94 28.50
N VAL A 125 -20.61 -15.83 29.78
CA VAL A 125 -20.16 -14.58 30.39
C VAL A 125 -18.80 -14.18 29.83
N ALA A 126 -17.84 -15.10 29.75
CA ALA A 126 -16.54 -14.85 29.13
C ALA A 126 -16.65 -14.40 27.66
N GLN A 127 -17.53 -15.03 26.85
CA GLN A 127 -17.80 -14.61 25.49
C GLN A 127 -18.47 -13.22 25.41
N LEU A 128 -19.37 -12.90 26.34
CA LEU A 128 -20.00 -11.58 26.40
C LEU A 128 -19.00 -10.50 26.83
N GLU A 129 -18.11 -10.79 27.76
CA GLU A 129 -17.03 -9.89 28.16
C GLU A 129 -16.02 -9.66 27.05
N GLU A 130 -15.64 -10.71 26.31
CA GLU A 130 -14.77 -10.61 25.12
C GLU A 130 -15.42 -9.79 24.01
N ASN A 131 -16.69 -10.04 23.71
CA ASN A 131 -17.45 -9.25 22.72
C ASN A 131 -17.64 -7.79 23.17
N GLN A 132 -17.83 -7.55 24.46
CA GLN A 132 -17.92 -6.19 24.99
C GLN A 132 -16.59 -5.45 24.93
N GLN A 133 -15.46 -6.16 25.18
CA GLN A 133 -14.12 -5.61 25.00
C GLN A 133 -13.81 -5.31 23.52
N LEU A 134 -14.19 -6.20 22.60
CA LEU A 134 -14.06 -5.98 21.16
C LEU A 134 -14.91 -4.79 20.70
N THR A 135 -16.17 -4.72 21.13
CA THR A 135 -17.06 -3.61 20.78
C THR A 135 -16.58 -2.28 21.40
N SER A 136 -16.06 -2.29 22.62
CA SER A 136 -15.48 -1.09 23.23
C SER A 136 -14.17 -0.67 22.59
N ALA A 137 -13.35 -1.60 22.11
CA ALA A 137 -12.16 -1.31 21.31
C ALA A 137 -12.52 -0.73 19.93
N GLU A 138 -13.53 -1.27 19.24
CA GLU A 138 -14.07 -0.73 18.00
C GLU A 138 -14.66 0.67 18.17
N VAL A 139 -15.40 0.90 19.26
CA VAL A 139 -15.95 2.23 19.60
C VAL A 139 -14.85 3.23 19.97
N ALA A 140 -13.80 2.79 20.69
CA ALA A 140 -12.64 3.62 20.99
C ALA A 140 -11.83 3.92 19.71
N GLU A 141 -11.66 2.96 18.82
CA GLU A 141 -11.04 3.15 17.50
C GLU A 141 -11.86 4.11 16.62
N GLN A 142 -13.19 3.96 16.61
CA GLN A 142 -14.09 4.89 15.90
C GLN A 142 -14.08 6.31 16.51
N SER A 143 -13.90 6.46 17.81
CA SER A 143 -13.84 7.78 18.45
C SER A 143 -12.49 8.47 18.25
N GLN A 144 -11.38 7.71 18.16
CA GLN A 144 -10.05 8.25 17.88
C GLN A 144 -9.86 8.67 16.41
N THR A 145 -10.64 8.10 15.49
CA THR A 145 -10.57 8.44 14.04
C THR A 145 -11.55 9.54 13.64
N LYS A 146 -12.36 10.05 14.58
CA LYS A 146 -13.31 11.10 14.30
C LYS A 146 -12.64 12.47 14.28
N VAL A 147 -12.24 12.93 13.09
CA VAL A 147 -11.97 14.35 12.86
C VAL A 147 -13.32 15.06 12.95
N GLU A 148 -13.56 15.82 14.01
CA GLU A 148 -14.72 16.72 14.12
C GLU A 148 -14.57 17.83 13.06
N SER A 149 -15.07 17.56 11.85
CA SER A 149 -15.22 18.58 10.83
C SER A 149 -16.65 19.14 10.92
N HIS A 150 -16.83 20.42 10.68
CA HIS A 150 -18.15 21.03 10.43
C HIS A 150 -18.82 20.48 9.17
N SER A 151 -18.26 19.42 8.60
CA SER A 151 -18.80 18.73 7.45
C SER A 151 -20.10 18.02 7.82
N LYS A 152 -21.10 18.19 6.96
CA LYS A 152 -22.39 17.50 7.01
C LYS A 152 -22.21 15.96 6.99
N TYR A 153 -21.08 15.47 6.51
CA TYR A 153 -20.80 14.06 6.31
C TYR A 153 -19.67 13.58 7.23
N ARG A 154 -19.77 12.32 7.67
CA ARG A 154 -18.73 11.68 8.47
C ARG A 154 -17.47 11.48 7.62
N LEU A 155 -16.33 11.90 8.14
CA LEU A 155 -15.01 11.71 7.53
C LEU A 155 -14.21 10.69 8.34
N ARG A 156 -13.39 9.89 7.64
CA ARG A 156 -12.38 9.01 8.23
C ARG A 156 -11.03 9.40 7.66
N LEU A 157 -10.09 9.72 8.54
CA LEU A 157 -8.68 9.81 8.21
C LEU A 157 -8.03 8.47 8.50
N SER A 158 -7.16 7.99 7.62
CA SER A 158 -6.39 6.75 7.79
C SER A 158 -5.03 6.91 7.13
N GLY A 159 -4.08 6.08 7.51
CA GLY A 159 -2.78 6.13 6.88
C GLY A 159 -1.72 5.32 7.58
N ILE A 160 -0.49 5.49 7.11
CA ILE A 160 0.70 4.95 7.74
C ILE A 160 1.85 5.96 7.62
N ALA A 161 2.41 6.37 8.73
CA ALA A 161 3.72 7.03 8.77
C ALA A 161 4.77 5.92 8.74
N LEU A 162 5.52 5.81 7.63
CA LEU A 162 6.42 4.70 7.37
C LEU A 162 7.85 5.18 7.15
N PHE A 163 8.76 4.76 8.01
CA PHE A 163 10.19 4.94 7.85
C PHE A 163 10.83 3.64 7.34
N ASN A 164 11.57 3.74 6.24
CA ASN A 164 12.38 2.66 5.67
C ASN A 164 13.86 3.08 5.74
N ALA A 165 14.70 2.27 6.41
CA ALA A 165 16.15 2.34 6.30
C ALA A 165 16.63 1.18 5.44
N TYR A 166 17.45 1.45 4.42
CA TYR A 166 17.83 0.44 3.43
C TYR A 166 19.34 0.44 3.16
N VAL A 167 19.83 -0.74 2.82
CA VAL A 167 21.18 -0.98 2.29
C VAL A 167 21.05 -1.70 0.96
N ASP A 168 21.52 -1.07 -0.11
CA ASP A 168 21.54 -1.66 -1.44
C ASP A 168 22.98 -2.02 -1.82
N ARG A 169 23.19 -3.25 -2.27
CA ARG A 169 24.44 -3.72 -2.89
C ARG A 169 24.18 -4.03 -4.34
N GLY A 170 24.83 -3.30 -5.24
CA GLY A 170 24.55 -3.24 -6.67
C GLY A 170 23.86 -1.93 -7.05
N SER A 171 23.65 -1.69 -8.34
CA SER A 171 22.97 -0.51 -8.85
C SER A 171 21.50 -0.82 -9.10
N VAL A 172 20.62 0.11 -8.75
CA VAL A 172 19.16 -0.01 -8.91
C VAL A 172 18.58 1.26 -9.53
N ASN A 173 17.38 1.14 -10.12
CA ASN A 173 16.68 2.26 -10.72
C ASN A 173 16.13 3.25 -9.68
N ASN A 174 15.77 2.78 -8.49
CA ASN A 174 15.26 3.57 -7.40
C ASN A 174 15.82 3.05 -6.07
N GLN A 175 16.33 3.94 -5.22
CA GLN A 175 16.95 3.55 -3.95
C GLN A 175 15.90 3.21 -2.88
N ASP A 176 14.79 3.94 -2.85
CA ASP A 176 13.78 3.82 -1.80
C ASP A 176 12.90 2.57 -1.96
N PHE A 177 12.62 2.18 -3.22
CA PHE A 177 11.78 1.04 -3.60
C PHE A 177 12.28 0.45 -4.93
N PRO A 178 13.41 -0.25 -4.91
CA PRO A 178 14.06 -0.76 -6.12
C PRO A 178 13.22 -1.84 -6.80
N GLU A 179 13.12 -1.73 -8.13
CA GLU A 179 12.33 -2.62 -9.00
C GLU A 179 13.22 -3.36 -9.99
N ILE A 180 14.29 -2.71 -10.43
CA ILE A 180 15.17 -3.15 -11.50
C ILE A 180 16.62 -2.93 -11.08
N ALA A 181 17.45 -3.97 -11.26
CA ALA A 181 18.88 -3.83 -11.16
C ALA A 181 19.44 -3.22 -12.45
N THR A 182 20.23 -2.17 -12.33
CA THR A 182 20.84 -1.45 -13.45
C THR A 182 22.34 -1.74 -13.57
N ALA A 183 22.92 -1.39 -14.69
CA ALA A 183 24.38 -1.40 -14.83
C ALA A 183 25.01 -0.43 -13.81
N PRO A 184 26.19 -0.75 -13.25
CA PRO A 184 26.90 0.15 -12.38
C PRO A 184 27.16 1.51 -13.04
N ARG A 185 26.86 2.59 -12.34
CA ARG A 185 27.18 3.94 -12.83
C ARG A 185 28.68 4.18 -12.68
N PRO A 186 29.34 4.90 -13.60
CA PRO A 186 30.70 5.37 -13.38
C PRO A 186 30.81 6.11 -12.05
N LEU A 187 31.84 5.82 -11.27
CA LEU A 187 32.11 6.40 -9.94
C LEU A 187 31.09 6.03 -8.83
N ALA A 188 30.13 5.13 -9.10
CA ALA A 188 29.24 4.64 -8.07
C ALA A 188 29.97 3.70 -7.10
N SER A 189 29.63 3.80 -5.82
CA SER A 189 30.08 2.82 -4.82
C SER A 189 29.41 1.47 -5.06
N SER A 190 30.01 0.38 -4.56
CA SER A 190 29.42 -0.97 -4.64
C SER A 190 28.18 -1.16 -3.79
N GLY A 191 27.81 -0.18 -2.96
CA GLY A 191 26.63 -0.19 -2.13
C GLY A 191 26.25 1.20 -1.62
N THR A 192 24.99 1.35 -1.28
CA THR A 192 24.42 2.59 -0.73
C THR A 192 23.68 2.28 0.56
N PHE A 193 23.62 3.27 1.45
CA PHE A 193 22.78 3.26 2.65
C PHE A 193 21.91 4.52 2.62
N GLY A 194 20.64 4.37 2.98
CA GLY A 194 19.72 5.51 3.02
C GLY A 194 18.54 5.27 3.94
N GLY A 195 17.74 6.32 4.10
CA GLY A 195 16.48 6.27 4.82
C GLY A 195 15.43 7.18 4.18
N SER A 196 14.17 6.79 4.21
CA SER A 196 13.10 7.49 3.53
C SER A 196 11.76 7.37 4.27
N LEU A 197 10.97 8.44 4.22
CA LEU A 197 9.56 8.49 4.65
C LEU A 197 8.59 8.57 3.47
N ARG A 198 9.10 8.58 2.24
CA ARG A 198 8.32 8.84 1.01
C ARG A 198 7.24 7.82 0.74
N GLN A 199 7.32 6.64 1.32
CA GLN A 199 6.31 5.59 1.18
C GLN A 199 5.18 5.67 2.22
N SER A 200 5.21 6.69 3.11
CA SER A 200 4.08 7.01 3.98
C SER A 200 2.83 7.30 3.15
N GLN A 201 1.66 6.90 3.66
CA GLN A 201 0.39 7.05 2.96
C GLN A 201 -0.62 7.77 3.84
N ILE A 202 -1.46 8.58 3.22
CA ILE A 202 -2.58 9.28 3.85
C ILE A 202 -3.83 8.99 3.02
N GLY A 203 -4.89 8.54 3.67
CA GLY A 203 -6.20 8.32 3.08
C GLY A 203 -7.27 9.14 3.77
N LEU A 204 -8.18 9.71 2.99
CA LEU A 204 -9.37 10.39 3.47
C LEU A 204 -10.59 9.75 2.84
N GLU A 205 -11.53 9.31 3.66
CA GLU A 205 -12.79 8.70 3.24
C GLU A 205 -13.96 9.54 3.77
N ALA A 206 -14.90 9.86 2.87
CA ALA A 206 -16.15 10.55 3.19
C ALA A 206 -17.33 9.61 2.98
N PHE A 207 -18.24 9.55 3.96
CA PHE A 207 -19.47 8.75 3.89
C PHE A 207 -20.64 9.66 3.58
N GLY A 208 -21.25 9.45 2.42
CA GLY A 208 -22.34 10.25 1.92
C GLY A 208 -23.73 9.73 2.32
N PRO A 209 -24.80 10.34 1.78
CA PRO A 209 -26.18 9.89 2.00
C PRO A 209 -26.46 8.60 1.25
N THR A 210 -27.54 7.92 1.63
CA THR A 210 -28.09 6.83 0.82
C THR A 210 -28.84 7.42 -0.38
N ILE A 211 -28.49 6.99 -1.60
CA ILE A 211 -29.10 7.43 -2.86
C ILE A 211 -29.65 6.22 -3.59
N ALA A 212 -30.93 6.20 -3.92
CA ALA A 212 -31.60 5.08 -4.59
C ALA A 212 -31.31 3.70 -3.97
N GLY A 213 -31.25 3.64 -2.63
CA GLY A 213 -30.93 2.43 -1.88
C GLY A 213 -29.44 2.08 -1.80
N ALA A 214 -28.58 2.79 -2.49
CA ALA A 214 -27.13 2.61 -2.39
C ALA A 214 -26.54 3.45 -1.26
N ARG A 215 -25.62 2.88 -0.49
CA ARG A 215 -24.71 3.62 0.40
C ARG A 215 -23.66 4.28 -0.47
N THR A 216 -23.41 5.58 -0.27
CA THR A 216 -22.41 6.31 -1.04
C THR A 216 -21.19 6.62 -0.19
N SER A 217 -20.02 6.51 -0.80
CA SER A 217 -18.75 6.94 -0.20
C SER A 217 -17.81 7.48 -1.27
N ALA A 218 -16.84 8.26 -0.84
CA ALA A 218 -15.74 8.70 -1.68
C ALA A 218 -14.45 8.60 -0.87
N ASN A 219 -13.37 8.15 -1.50
CA ASN A 219 -12.07 8.17 -0.86
C ASN A 219 -10.99 8.72 -1.78
N VAL A 220 -9.96 9.27 -1.17
CA VAL A 220 -8.71 9.65 -1.85
C VAL A 220 -7.54 9.16 -1.03
N GLN A 221 -6.49 8.66 -1.70
CA GLN A 221 -5.26 8.19 -1.07
C GLN A 221 -4.05 8.80 -1.75
N PHE A 222 -3.09 9.23 -0.94
CA PHE A 222 -1.85 9.86 -1.36
C PHE A 222 -0.64 9.16 -0.76
N ASP A 223 0.51 9.28 -1.44
CA ASP A 223 1.85 9.04 -0.89
C ASP A 223 2.79 10.20 -1.25
N PHE A 224 4.08 10.08 -0.89
CA PHE A 224 5.09 11.10 -1.18
C PHE A 224 6.14 10.61 -2.20
N ALA A 225 5.77 9.66 -3.05
CA ALA A 225 6.65 9.10 -4.07
C ALA A 225 6.43 9.73 -5.47
N GLY A 226 5.85 10.94 -5.55
CA GLY A 226 5.57 11.66 -6.80
C GLY A 226 6.81 12.29 -7.48
N GLY A 227 8.01 12.00 -7.01
CA GLY A 227 9.25 12.59 -7.49
C GLY A 227 9.91 13.48 -6.43
N PHE A 228 10.86 14.30 -6.85
CA PHE A 228 11.54 15.28 -6.01
C PHE A 228 11.29 16.69 -6.54
N PRO A 229 11.08 17.68 -5.65
CA PRO A 229 11.04 19.07 -6.08
C PRO A 229 12.42 19.50 -6.56
N ASP A 230 12.46 20.42 -7.51
CA ASP A 230 13.68 21.15 -7.87
C ASP A 230 13.94 22.23 -6.79
N ALA A 231 14.64 21.84 -5.74
CA ALA A 231 14.92 22.70 -4.59
C ALA A 231 16.42 22.98 -4.49
N PRO A 232 16.85 24.25 -4.59
CA PRO A 232 18.28 24.61 -4.62
C PRO A 232 19.01 24.39 -3.29
N ASN A 233 18.28 24.19 -2.17
CA ASN A 233 18.85 23.96 -0.84
C ASN A 233 19.25 22.51 -0.57
N GLY A 234 19.07 21.60 -1.55
CA GLY A 234 19.43 20.18 -1.43
C GLY A 234 18.57 19.36 -0.48
N VAL A 235 17.44 19.89 0.02
CA VAL A 235 16.51 19.13 0.87
C VAL A 235 15.80 18.08 0.04
N SER A 236 15.99 16.80 0.38
CA SER A 236 15.33 15.67 -0.28
C SER A 236 14.04 15.30 0.44
N PHE A 237 12.90 15.72 -0.10
CA PHE A 237 11.59 15.26 0.31
C PHE A 237 10.74 14.93 -0.94
N GLY A 238 9.83 13.95 -0.80
CA GLY A 238 9.01 13.51 -1.92
C GLY A 238 7.85 14.46 -2.18
N LEU A 239 7.49 14.63 -3.45
CA LEU A 239 6.24 15.27 -3.85
C LEU A 239 5.06 14.36 -3.55
N MET A 240 3.95 14.94 -3.10
CA MET A 240 2.70 14.23 -2.89
C MET A 240 2.16 13.72 -4.22
N ARG A 241 1.72 12.45 -4.25
CA ARG A 241 1.18 11.79 -5.43
C ARG A 241 -0.19 11.20 -5.10
N LEU A 242 -1.20 11.49 -5.94
CA LEU A 242 -2.50 10.83 -5.90
C LEU A 242 -2.32 9.35 -6.32
N ARG A 243 -2.72 8.42 -5.46
CA ARG A 243 -2.75 6.98 -5.74
C ARG A 243 -4.12 6.57 -6.25
N THR A 244 -5.11 6.71 -5.40
CA THR A 244 -6.50 6.41 -5.72
C THR A 244 -7.39 7.58 -5.35
N GLY A 245 -8.51 7.70 -6.07
CA GLY A 245 -9.56 8.67 -5.80
C GLY A 245 -10.83 8.16 -6.44
N ILE A 246 -11.77 7.64 -5.63
CA ILE A 246 -12.98 6.98 -6.12
C ILE A 246 -14.23 7.51 -5.45
N VAL A 247 -15.33 7.44 -6.20
CA VAL A 247 -16.70 7.53 -5.70
C VAL A 247 -17.33 6.14 -5.84
N ARG A 248 -18.04 5.70 -4.81
CA ARG A 248 -18.60 4.37 -4.71
C ARG A 248 -20.07 4.40 -4.32
N PHE A 249 -20.87 3.57 -4.98
CA PHE A 249 -22.28 3.32 -4.72
C PHE A 249 -22.43 1.83 -4.43
N ASP A 250 -22.85 1.49 -3.21
CA ASP A 250 -22.96 0.11 -2.75
C ASP A 250 -24.41 -0.25 -2.43
N TRP A 251 -25.00 -1.12 -3.23
CA TRP A 251 -26.19 -1.88 -2.90
C TRP A 251 -25.81 -3.19 -2.21
N GLU A 252 -26.77 -4.04 -1.91
CA GLU A 252 -26.53 -5.30 -1.17
C GLU A 252 -25.51 -6.22 -1.87
N ASN A 253 -25.69 -6.47 -3.16
CA ASN A 253 -24.85 -7.39 -3.95
C ASN A 253 -24.14 -6.71 -5.13
N THR A 254 -24.39 -5.43 -5.36
CA THR A 254 -23.86 -4.68 -6.51
C THR A 254 -23.15 -3.42 -6.05
N SER A 255 -21.99 -3.14 -6.64
CA SER A 255 -21.29 -1.87 -6.45
C SER A 255 -21.01 -1.22 -7.79
N VAL A 256 -21.13 0.10 -7.86
CA VAL A 256 -20.66 0.93 -8.97
C VAL A 256 -19.57 1.83 -8.45
N ILE A 257 -18.41 1.83 -9.12
CA ILE A 257 -17.21 2.54 -8.69
C ILE A 257 -16.70 3.36 -9.86
N ALA A 258 -16.48 4.66 -9.63
CA ALA A 258 -15.95 5.59 -10.62
C ALA A 258 -14.79 6.38 -10.03
N GLY A 259 -13.69 6.53 -10.79
CA GLY A 259 -12.51 7.29 -10.40
C GLY A 259 -11.23 6.56 -10.71
N GLN A 260 -10.12 7.00 -10.14
CA GLN A 260 -8.82 6.36 -10.26
C GLN A 260 -8.65 5.30 -9.17
N ASP A 261 -8.42 4.05 -9.56
CA ASP A 261 -8.26 2.92 -8.64
C ASP A 261 -7.26 1.88 -9.17
N SER A 262 -6.89 0.93 -8.33
CA SER A 262 -6.05 -0.20 -8.70
C SER A 262 -6.71 -1.07 -9.77
N LEU A 263 -5.89 -1.82 -10.52
CA LEU A 263 -6.36 -2.77 -11.53
C LEU A 263 -7.13 -3.92 -10.88
N PHE A 264 -8.45 -3.98 -11.08
CA PHE A 264 -9.28 -5.03 -10.51
C PHE A 264 -9.07 -6.41 -11.16
N ILE A 265 -8.45 -6.47 -12.33
CA ILE A 265 -8.05 -7.73 -12.99
C ILE A 265 -6.78 -8.34 -12.40
N ALA A 266 -6.05 -7.60 -11.55
CA ALA A 266 -4.81 -7.99 -10.92
C ALA A 266 -4.81 -7.54 -9.44
N PRO A 267 -5.71 -8.08 -8.59
CA PRO A 267 -6.00 -7.52 -7.27
C PRO A 267 -4.96 -7.86 -6.19
N LEU A 268 -4.06 -8.79 -6.47
CA LEU A 268 -3.11 -9.28 -5.48
C LEU A 268 -1.72 -8.63 -5.67
N SER A 269 -0.98 -8.52 -4.58
CA SER A 269 0.44 -8.14 -4.58
C SER A 269 1.18 -8.86 -3.46
N PRO A 270 2.50 -9.12 -3.61
CA PRO A 270 3.30 -9.68 -2.52
C PRO A 270 3.27 -8.80 -1.29
N THR A 271 3.22 -9.43 -0.11
CA THR A 271 3.13 -8.75 1.18
C THR A 271 4.50 -8.18 1.57
N SER A 272 4.64 -6.86 1.49
CA SER A 272 5.82 -6.11 1.90
C SER A 272 5.42 -4.72 2.39
N ILE A 273 6.05 -4.22 3.44
CA ILE A 273 5.96 -2.80 3.84
C ILE A 273 7.19 -2.00 3.41
N ALA A 274 8.20 -2.66 2.88
CA ALA A 274 9.36 -2.01 2.29
C ALA A 274 9.05 -1.38 0.91
N THR A 275 7.93 -1.76 0.28
CA THR A 275 7.50 -1.28 -1.05
C THR A 275 6.00 -0.97 -1.06
N LEU A 276 5.60 0.09 -0.34
CA LEU A 276 4.21 0.58 -0.36
C LEU A 276 3.96 1.62 -1.47
N ALA A 277 4.98 2.37 -1.88
CA ALA A 277 4.86 3.36 -2.94
C ALA A 277 4.55 2.72 -4.29
N ILE A 278 5.17 1.58 -4.57
CA ILE A 278 4.90 0.73 -5.72
C ILE A 278 4.74 -0.70 -5.19
N PRO A 279 3.71 -1.44 -5.61
CA PRO A 279 3.49 -2.79 -5.10
C PRO A 279 4.71 -3.70 -5.29
N GLY A 280 4.92 -4.59 -4.34
CA GLY A 280 6.02 -5.56 -4.43
C GLY A 280 5.99 -6.33 -5.76
N PHE A 281 7.18 -6.56 -6.33
CA PHE A 281 7.39 -7.23 -7.61
C PHE A 281 6.78 -6.52 -8.84
N ALA A 282 6.53 -5.21 -8.75
CA ALA A 282 6.35 -4.38 -9.93
C ALA A 282 7.49 -4.65 -10.92
N TYR A 283 7.16 -4.80 -12.20
CA TYR A 283 8.08 -5.20 -13.28
C TYR A 283 8.79 -6.55 -13.06
N SER A 284 8.34 -7.36 -12.11
CA SER A 284 8.78 -8.74 -11.87
C SER A 284 7.59 -9.70 -11.82
N GLY A 285 6.61 -9.50 -12.72
CA GLY A 285 5.45 -10.37 -12.93
C GLY A 285 4.20 -9.95 -12.14
N ASN A 286 4.24 -8.89 -11.36
CA ASN A 286 3.07 -8.30 -10.74
C ASN A 286 2.53 -7.18 -11.64
N LEU A 287 1.34 -7.37 -12.21
CA LEU A 287 0.62 -6.28 -12.88
C LEU A 287 0.10 -5.29 -11.84
N TRP A 288 0.36 -4.03 -12.06
CA TRP A 288 -0.04 -2.97 -11.15
C TRP A 288 -0.17 -1.64 -11.90
N SER A 289 -1.18 -0.89 -11.56
CA SER A 289 -1.32 0.52 -11.96
C SER A 289 -2.49 1.12 -11.20
N TRP A 290 -2.63 2.44 -11.27
CA TRP A 290 -3.83 3.15 -10.87
C TRP A 290 -4.41 3.80 -12.12
N ALA A 291 -5.56 3.30 -12.55
CA ALA A 291 -6.23 3.74 -13.76
C ALA A 291 -7.54 4.47 -13.45
N PRO A 292 -7.83 5.60 -14.12
CA PRO A 292 -9.20 6.09 -14.21
C PRO A 292 -10.11 5.00 -14.76
N GLN A 293 -11.22 4.72 -14.08
CA GLN A 293 -12.11 3.62 -14.42
C GLN A 293 -13.54 3.86 -13.97
N LEU A 294 -14.47 3.26 -14.69
CA LEU A 294 -15.86 3.07 -14.29
C LEU A 294 -16.12 1.57 -14.30
N ARG A 295 -16.40 0.97 -13.15
CA ARG A 295 -16.64 -0.47 -13.04
C ARG A 295 -17.91 -0.78 -12.27
N VAL A 296 -18.51 -1.91 -12.61
CA VAL A 296 -19.61 -2.54 -11.90
C VAL A 296 -19.13 -3.87 -11.35
N GLU A 297 -19.47 -4.15 -10.12
CA GLU A 297 -19.19 -5.40 -9.43
C GLU A 297 -20.50 -6.01 -8.96
N HIS A 298 -20.70 -7.30 -9.21
CA HIS A 298 -21.86 -8.03 -8.72
C HIS A 298 -21.46 -9.35 -8.09
N ARG A 299 -21.97 -9.61 -6.89
CA ARG A 299 -21.73 -10.84 -6.14
C ARG A 299 -22.93 -11.76 -6.21
N PHE A 300 -22.72 -12.94 -6.74
CA PHE A 300 -23.68 -14.05 -6.73
C PHE A 300 -23.39 -14.97 -5.55
N ALA A 301 -24.34 -15.13 -4.63
CA ALA A 301 -24.27 -16.17 -3.61
C ALA A 301 -24.62 -17.51 -4.26
N LEU A 302 -23.67 -18.46 -4.30
CA LEU A 302 -23.90 -19.82 -4.84
C LEU A 302 -24.39 -20.77 -3.75
N SER A 303 -23.86 -20.59 -2.53
CA SER A 303 -24.30 -21.30 -1.31
C SER A 303 -23.90 -20.47 -0.09
N GLU A 304 -24.20 -20.95 1.13
CA GLU A 304 -23.78 -20.30 2.38
C GLU A 304 -22.25 -20.06 2.46
N ASN A 305 -21.46 -20.96 1.85
CA ASN A 305 -20.00 -20.92 1.90
C ASN A 305 -19.34 -20.61 0.54
N SER A 306 -20.11 -20.31 -0.50
CA SER A 306 -19.58 -20.11 -1.85
C SER A 306 -20.19 -18.91 -2.53
N SER A 307 -19.37 -18.09 -3.15
CA SER A 307 -19.80 -16.92 -3.93
C SER A 307 -18.96 -16.72 -5.19
N LEU A 308 -19.57 -16.05 -6.16
CA LEU A 308 -18.95 -15.67 -7.41
C LEU A 308 -19.03 -14.15 -7.53
N LEU A 309 -17.89 -13.48 -7.69
CA LEU A 309 -17.80 -12.04 -7.94
C LEU A 309 -17.50 -11.81 -9.41
N LEU A 310 -18.43 -11.15 -10.10
CA LEU A 310 -18.24 -10.66 -11.46
C LEU A 310 -17.93 -9.16 -11.41
N GLN A 311 -16.84 -8.75 -12.05
CA GLN A 311 -16.42 -7.36 -12.20
C GLN A 311 -16.28 -7.05 -13.69
N GLY A 312 -16.78 -5.91 -14.13
CA GLY A 312 -16.65 -5.43 -15.51
C GLY A 312 -16.54 -3.93 -15.55
N GLY A 313 -15.68 -3.39 -16.41
CA GLY A 313 -15.48 -1.95 -16.44
C GLY A 313 -14.81 -1.42 -17.70
N LEU A 314 -14.89 -0.10 -17.80
CA LEU A 314 -14.18 0.75 -18.75
C LEU A 314 -13.02 1.41 -18.03
N LEU A 315 -11.85 1.43 -18.64
CA LEU A 315 -10.65 2.04 -18.09
C LEU A 315 -10.07 3.04 -19.09
N ASP A 316 -9.34 4.02 -18.60
CA ASP A 316 -8.39 4.74 -19.43
C ASP A 316 -7.35 3.75 -19.99
N SER A 317 -7.07 3.83 -21.28
CA SER A 317 -6.18 2.89 -21.94
C SER A 317 -4.73 3.21 -21.58
N LEU A 318 -4.19 2.50 -20.59
CA LEU A 318 -2.83 2.69 -20.09
C LEU A 318 -1.80 2.14 -21.09
N THR A 319 -0.85 2.96 -21.46
CA THR A 319 0.09 2.65 -22.54
C THR A 319 1.54 2.53 -22.10
N GLY A 320 1.88 2.99 -20.90
CA GLY A 320 3.26 3.04 -20.42
C GLY A 320 4.05 4.24 -20.94
N ASP A 321 3.38 5.20 -21.60
CA ASP A 321 3.98 6.46 -21.99
C ASP A 321 4.43 7.24 -20.75
N PHE A 322 5.53 8.02 -20.90
CA PHE A 322 5.97 8.90 -19.84
C PHE A 322 4.97 10.01 -19.57
N PRO A 323 4.76 10.38 -18.29
CA PRO A 323 4.11 11.64 -18.00
C PRO A 323 4.94 12.78 -18.56
N VAL A 324 4.29 13.66 -19.31
CA VAL A 324 4.92 14.86 -19.87
C VAL A 324 5.24 15.81 -18.72
N SER A 325 6.47 16.35 -18.70
CA SER A 325 6.93 17.31 -17.69
C SER A 325 6.42 18.74 -17.94
N GLU A 326 5.43 18.91 -18.80
CA GLU A 326 4.88 20.20 -19.20
C GLU A 326 3.59 20.54 -18.44
N TYR A 327 3.24 21.81 -18.42
CA TYR A 327 1.99 22.29 -17.83
C TYR A 327 0.76 21.71 -18.53
N TYR A 328 0.82 21.53 -19.86
CA TYR A 328 -0.25 20.91 -20.66
C TYR A 328 -0.06 19.42 -20.78
N ARG A 329 -1.10 18.67 -20.42
CA ARG A 329 -1.13 17.22 -20.60
C ARG A 329 -1.66 16.87 -21.99
N TYR A 330 -0.81 16.33 -22.84
CA TYR A 330 -1.21 15.76 -24.11
C TYR A 330 -1.85 14.38 -23.93
N PRO A 331 -2.75 13.95 -24.85
CA PRO A 331 -3.32 12.61 -24.80
C PRO A 331 -2.23 11.55 -25.00
N THR A 332 -2.33 10.46 -24.25
CA THR A 332 -1.48 9.27 -24.43
C THR A 332 -1.81 8.54 -25.72
N ALA A 333 -0.98 7.58 -26.14
CA ALA A 333 -1.28 6.75 -27.31
C ALA A 333 -2.60 5.97 -27.15
N GLY A 334 -2.97 5.62 -25.93
CA GLY A 334 -4.26 5.00 -25.62
C GLY A 334 -5.44 5.93 -25.79
N GLU A 335 -5.38 7.12 -25.23
CA GLU A 335 -6.41 8.17 -25.38
C GLU A 335 -6.57 8.60 -26.85
N ASN A 336 -5.47 8.66 -27.61
CA ASN A 336 -5.49 8.93 -29.05
C ASN A 336 -6.19 7.84 -29.88
N SER A 337 -6.47 6.66 -29.30
CA SER A 337 -7.28 5.63 -29.97
C SER A 337 -8.75 6.00 -30.08
N GLY A 338 -9.22 6.97 -29.28
CA GLY A 338 -10.62 7.42 -29.28
C GLY A 338 -11.59 6.43 -28.64
N GLN A 339 -11.11 5.38 -27.97
CA GLN A 339 -11.95 4.40 -27.26
C GLN A 339 -11.36 4.05 -25.90
N PRO A 340 -12.20 3.71 -24.89
CA PRO A 340 -11.71 3.23 -23.61
C PRO A 340 -11.10 1.82 -23.76
N ALA A 341 -10.32 1.43 -22.77
CA ALA A 341 -10.01 0.03 -22.54
C ALA A 341 -11.17 -0.68 -21.84
N TYR A 342 -11.26 -1.99 -22.02
CA TYR A 342 -12.27 -2.86 -21.46
C TYR A 342 -11.62 -3.91 -20.59
N ALA A 343 -12.18 -4.14 -19.40
CA ALA A 343 -11.67 -5.17 -18.51
C ALA A 343 -12.82 -5.92 -17.81
N THR A 344 -12.57 -7.20 -17.54
CA THR A 344 -13.48 -8.05 -16.79
C THR A 344 -12.71 -8.99 -15.88
N ARG A 345 -13.29 -9.36 -14.74
CA ARG A 345 -12.76 -10.41 -13.85
C ARG A 345 -13.90 -11.20 -13.23
N LEU A 346 -13.69 -12.51 -13.13
CA LEU A 346 -14.53 -13.44 -12.42
C LEU A 346 -13.72 -14.06 -11.29
N ALA A 347 -14.25 -14.05 -10.07
CA ALA A 347 -13.60 -14.63 -8.91
C ALA A 347 -14.55 -15.53 -8.13
N TRP A 348 -14.18 -16.78 -7.99
CA TRP A 348 -14.85 -17.74 -7.14
C TRP A 348 -14.21 -17.76 -5.76
N THR A 349 -15.05 -17.65 -4.73
CA THR A 349 -14.65 -17.72 -3.32
C THR A 349 -15.36 -18.88 -2.66
N GLN A 350 -14.60 -19.75 -1.98
CA GLN A 350 -15.11 -20.86 -1.18
C GLN A 350 -14.59 -20.74 0.24
N ALA A 351 -15.48 -20.62 1.22
CA ALA A 351 -15.12 -20.67 2.63
C ALA A 351 -14.93 -22.14 3.07
N VAL A 352 -13.77 -22.45 3.65
CA VAL A 352 -13.40 -23.77 4.17
C VAL A 352 -12.76 -23.57 5.54
N HIS A 353 -13.37 -24.14 6.60
CA HIS A 353 -12.89 -24.01 7.99
C HIS A 353 -12.58 -22.57 8.42
N GLY A 354 -13.46 -21.62 8.07
CA GLY A 354 -13.30 -20.19 8.41
C GLY A 354 -12.24 -19.42 7.61
N GLN A 355 -11.68 -20.03 6.56
CA GLN A 355 -10.72 -19.41 5.64
C GLN A 355 -11.25 -19.45 4.21
N ASN A 356 -10.83 -18.49 3.37
CA ASN A 356 -11.33 -18.37 2.01
C ASN A 356 -10.31 -18.87 0.98
N ILE A 357 -10.70 -19.84 0.17
CA ILE A 357 -10.04 -20.15 -1.10
C ILE A 357 -10.60 -19.18 -2.13
N ILE A 358 -9.74 -18.49 -2.87
CA ILE A 358 -10.14 -17.55 -3.93
C ILE A 358 -9.40 -17.94 -5.22
N LEU A 359 -10.17 -18.11 -6.29
CA LEU A 359 -9.67 -18.31 -7.65
C LEU A 359 -10.24 -17.21 -8.52
N GLY A 360 -9.38 -16.41 -9.13
CA GLY A 360 -9.76 -15.34 -10.04
C GLY A 360 -9.20 -15.54 -11.44
N ALA A 361 -9.95 -15.10 -12.45
CA ALA A 361 -9.50 -14.98 -13.82
C ALA A 361 -10.00 -13.67 -14.41
N GLY A 362 -9.15 -12.95 -15.15
CA GLY A 362 -9.48 -11.66 -15.74
C GLY A 362 -9.00 -11.50 -17.17
N GLY A 363 -9.57 -10.53 -17.86
CA GLY A 363 -9.20 -10.13 -19.20
C GLY A 363 -9.19 -8.61 -19.35
N TYR A 364 -8.29 -8.11 -20.17
CA TYR A 364 -8.13 -6.70 -20.53
C TYR A 364 -7.96 -6.59 -22.04
N TYR A 365 -8.53 -5.54 -22.63
CA TYR A 365 -8.29 -5.10 -23.99
C TYR A 365 -8.23 -3.57 -24.03
N GLY A 366 -7.22 -3.03 -24.72
CA GLY A 366 -7.07 -1.59 -24.97
C GLY A 366 -6.36 -1.34 -26.28
N ARG A 367 -6.73 -0.29 -27.00
CA ARG A 367 -6.11 0.10 -28.27
C ARG A 367 -5.20 1.31 -28.05
N GLN A 368 -4.08 1.33 -28.77
CA GLN A 368 -3.13 2.45 -28.80
C GLN A 368 -3.02 2.96 -30.23
N SER A 369 -3.05 4.29 -30.42
CA SER A 369 -2.84 4.95 -31.71
C SER A 369 -1.53 5.74 -31.68
N LEU A 370 -0.63 5.40 -32.59
CA LEU A 370 0.72 5.96 -32.68
C LEU A 370 0.88 6.93 -33.86
N GLY A 371 -0.24 7.48 -34.34
CA GLY A 371 -0.29 8.41 -35.46
C GLY A 371 -0.19 7.72 -36.81
N TYR A 372 -0.44 8.45 -37.90
CA TYR A 372 -0.40 7.99 -39.31
C TYR A 372 -1.24 6.73 -39.54
N GLY A 373 -2.35 6.53 -38.83
CA GLY A 373 -3.21 5.34 -38.92
C GLY A 373 -2.64 4.06 -38.30
N ARG A 374 -1.48 4.12 -37.65
CA ARG A 374 -0.86 2.97 -36.97
C ARG A 374 -1.51 2.71 -35.63
N THR A 375 -2.02 1.51 -35.42
CA THR A 375 -2.66 1.10 -34.19
C THR A 375 -2.07 -0.20 -33.65
N VAL A 376 -2.05 -0.34 -32.33
CA VAL A 376 -1.66 -1.56 -31.63
C VAL A 376 -2.80 -1.96 -30.70
N ASP A 377 -3.28 -3.20 -30.85
CA ASP A 377 -4.24 -3.80 -29.94
C ASP A 377 -3.49 -4.48 -28.78
N GLY A 378 -3.63 -3.88 -27.59
CA GLY A 378 -3.13 -4.43 -26.34
C GLY A 378 -4.16 -5.36 -25.70
N TRP A 379 -3.71 -6.43 -25.09
CA TRP A 379 -4.56 -7.34 -24.32
C TRP A 379 -3.80 -8.01 -23.20
N ALA A 380 -4.51 -8.45 -22.15
CA ALA A 380 -3.96 -9.30 -21.09
C ALA A 380 -5.01 -10.30 -20.62
N GLY A 381 -4.60 -11.55 -20.40
CA GLY A 381 -5.29 -12.53 -19.59
C GLY A 381 -4.59 -12.67 -18.26
N THR A 382 -5.35 -12.69 -17.15
CA THR A 382 -4.81 -12.79 -15.79
C THR A 382 -5.43 -13.96 -15.04
N MET A 383 -4.67 -14.50 -14.08
CA MET A 383 -5.15 -15.46 -13.09
C MET A 383 -4.60 -15.09 -11.72
N ASP A 384 -5.42 -15.23 -10.69
CA ASP A 384 -5.02 -15.01 -9.30
C ASP A 384 -5.53 -16.14 -8.38
N LEU A 385 -4.76 -16.43 -7.34
CA LEU A 385 -5.04 -17.51 -6.39
C LEU A 385 -4.72 -17.06 -4.97
N THR A 386 -5.65 -17.33 -4.04
CA THR A 386 -5.40 -17.34 -2.60
C THR A 386 -5.82 -18.69 -2.07
N LEU A 387 -4.87 -19.43 -1.50
CA LEU A 387 -5.08 -20.79 -0.99
C LEU A 387 -4.55 -20.90 0.44
N PRO A 388 -5.44 -20.95 1.45
CA PRO A 388 -5.04 -21.29 2.82
C PRO A 388 -4.55 -22.76 2.89
N LEU A 389 -3.42 -22.95 3.54
CA LEU A 389 -2.80 -24.27 3.77
C LEU A 389 -2.79 -24.54 5.28
N GLY A 390 -3.96 -24.83 5.83
CA GLY A 390 -4.19 -24.96 7.27
C GLY A 390 -4.12 -23.59 7.99
N ASN A 391 -3.99 -23.60 9.31
CA ASN A 391 -4.12 -22.40 10.15
C ASN A 391 -2.90 -21.46 10.09
N HIS A 392 -1.75 -21.95 9.64
CA HIS A 392 -0.49 -21.21 9.72
C HIS A 392 0.05 -20.76 8.36
N PHE A 393 -0.34 -21.40 7.28
CA PHE A 393 0.21 -21.11 5.96
C PHE A 393 -0.86 -20.63 4.99
N GLU A 394 -0.47 -19.73 4.09
CA GLU A 394 -1.29 -19.25 2.98
C GLU A 394 -0.41 -19.12 1.75
N PHE A 395 -0.83 -19.71 0.65
CA PHE A 395 -0.20 -19.52 -0.65
C PHE A 395 -1.00 -18.49 -1.44
N THR A 396 -0.32 -17.48 -2.01
CA THR A 396 -0.92 -16.48 -2.90
C THR A 396 -0.07 -16.31 -4.14
N GLY A 397 -0.71 -16.00 -5.26
CA GLY A 397 0.01 -15.77 -6.49
C GLY A 397 -0.86 -15.16 -7.58
N GLN A 398 -0.19 -14.66 -8.61
CA GLN A 398 -0.81 -14.07 -9.78
C GLN A 398 0.04 -14.37 -11.00
N PHE A 399 -0.63 -14.57 -12.12
CA PHE A 399 -0.03 -14.85 -13.41
C PHE A 399 -0.70 -14.00 -14.49
N TYR A 400 0.05 -13.59 -15.51
CA TYR A 400 -0.50 -12.96 -16.69
C TYR A 400 0.21 -13.39 -17.97
N ARG A 401 -0.50 -13.27 -19.07
CA ARG A 401 0.00 -13.33 -20.45
C ARG A 401 -0.67 -12.20 -21.23
N GLY A 402 0.10 -11.43 -22.00
CA GLY A 402 -0.48 -10.32 -22.73
C GLY A 402 0.42 -9.75 -23.85
N ARG A 403 -0.09 -8.70 -24.49
CA ARG A 403 0.58 -7.91 -25.52
C ARG A 403 0.39 -6.44 -25.19
N ALA A 404 1.44 -5.64 -25.38
CA ALA A 404 1.44 -4.20 -25.11
C ALA A 404 0.95 -3.86 -23.67
N THR A 405 1.45 -4.62 -22.68
CA THR A 405 1.01 -4.55 -21.27
C THR A 405 1.81 -3.56 -20.43
N GLY A 406 2.71 -2.77 -21.02
CA GLY A 406 3.60 -1.87 -20.28
C GLY A 406 2.89 -0.90 -19.36
N GLY A 407 1.78 -0.32 -19.77
CA GLY A 407 0.95 0.54 -18.94
C GLY A 407 0.24 -0.16 -17.78
N LEU A 408 0.12 -1.49 -17.84
CA LEU A 408 -0.38 -2.33 -16.76
C LEU A 408 0.75 -2.83 -15.85
N GLY A 409 2.01 -2.39 -16.07
CA GLY A 409 3.19 -2.86 -15.32
C GLY A 409 3.77 -4.19 -15.83
N GLY A 410 3.22 -4.77 -16.92
CA GLY A 410 3.74 -5.96 -17.56
C GLY A 410 4.86 -5.65 -18.56
N GLY A 411 5.53 -6.69 -19.09
CA GLY A 411 6.62 -6.52 -20.06
C GLY A 411 7.78 -5.67 -19.53
N ILE A 412 7.97 -5.61 -18.23
CA ILE A 412 8.93 -4.72 -17.54
C ILE A 412 8.67 -3.24 -17.92
N GLY A 413 7.39 -2.83 -18.04
CA GLY A 413 6.99 -1.48 -18.48
C GLY A 413 7.14 -1.24 -19.99
N GLN A 414 7.64 -2.19 -20.77
CA GLN A 414 7.79 -2.10 -22.22
C GLN A 414 6.48 -2.50 -22.91
N SER A 415 6.02 -1.73 -23.88
CA SER A 415 4.67 -1.87 -24.45
C SER A 415 4.69 -2.06 -25.97
N VAL A 416 5.13 -1.05 -26.69
CA VAL A 416 5.14 -1.02 -28.16
C VAL A 416 6.58 -0.93 -28.68
N LEU A 417 6.83 -1.61 -29.76
CA LEU A 417 8.09 -1.65 -30.48
C LEU A 417 7.96 -0.95 -31.84
N TRP A 418 9.01 -0.30 -32.30
CA TRP A 418 9.07 0.32 -33.63
C TRP A 418 10.48 0.22 -34.21
N ASN A 419 10.58 0.13 -35.52
CA ASN A 419 11.87 -0.09 -36.23
C ASN A 419 12.64 1.22 -36.46
N GLU A 420 11.96 2.35 -36.68
CA GLU A 420 12.57 3.65 -36.98
C GLU A 420 11.95 4.78 -36.16
N SER A 421 11.93 6.01 -36.61
CA SER A 421 11.31 7.13 -35.93
C SER A 421 9.78 7.06 -36.03
N LEU A 422 9.06 7.26 -34.92
CA LEU A 422 7.60 7.37 -34.96
C LEU A 422 7.09 8.58 -35.76
N LEU A 423 7.95 9.55 -36.08
CA LEU A 423 7.63 10.69 -36.93
C LEU A 423 7.64 10.31 -38.42
N ASP A 424 8.23 9.17 -38.78
CA ASP A 424 8.19 8.64 -40.15
C ASP A 424 6.92 7.81 -40.34
N PRO A 425 6.04 8.17 -41.30
CA PRO A 425 4.85 7.38 -41.63
C PRO A 425 5.12 5.93 -42.03
N ALA A 426 6.32 5.63 -42.57
CA ALA A 426 6.71 4.31 -42.98
C ALA A 426 7.17 3.38 -41.86
N THR A 427 7.30 3.90 -40.62
CA THR A 427 7.73 3.13 -39.46
C THR A 427 6.69 2.08 -39.10
N ASP A 428 7.12 0.83 -38.99
CA ASP A 428 6.32 -0.27 -38.49
C ASP A 428 6.22 -0.20 -36.94
N VAL A 429 5.02 -0.46 -36.40
CA VAL A 429 4.77 -0.55 -34.98
C VAL A 429 4.23 -1.93 -34.61
N TYR A 430 4.65 -2.45 -33.46
CA TYR A 430 4.28 -3.78 -33.02
C TYR A 430 4.07 -3.82 -31.49
N GLY A 431 3.01 -4.48 -31.03
CA GLY A 431 2.78 -4.69 -29.59
C GLY A 431 3.69 -5.80 -29.05
N LEU A 432 4.47 -5.48 -28.02
CA LEU A 432 5.36 -6.43 -27.35
C LEU A 432 4.57 -7.48 -26.57
N ASP A 433 4.80 -8.73 -26.89
CA ASP A 433 4.26 -9.85 -26.11
C ASP A 433 5.04 -10.08 -24.82
N SER A 434 4.36 -10.38 -23.74
CA SER A 434 4.96 -10.63 -22.43
C SER A 434 4.21 -11.70 -21.65
N ILE A 435 4.92 -12.31 -20.72
CA ILE A 435 4.40 -13.29 -19.77
C ILE A 435 5.07 -13.06 -18.43
N GLY A 436 4.30 -13.06 -17.36
CA GLY A 436 4.84 -12.85 -16.02
C GLY A 436 3.95 -13.43 -14.93
N GLY A 437 4.49 -13.47 -13.73
CA GLY A 437 3.77 -13.92 -12.57
C GLY A 437 4.63 -13.94 -11.33
N TRP A 438 3.97 -14.07 -10.20
CA TRP A 438 4.61 -14.19 -8.91
C TRP A 438 3.84 -15.15 -8.00
N ALA A 439 4.54 -15.69 -7.01
CA ALA A 439 3.98 -16.54 -5.98
C ALA A 439 4.60 -16.20 -4.63
N GLN A 440 3.81 -16.35 -3.56
CA GLN A 440 4.20 -16.09 -2.19
C GLN A 440 3.66 -17.17 -1.26
N LEU A 441 4.50 -17.62 -0.34
CA LEU A 441 4.11 -18.38 0.83
C LEU A 441 4.17 -17.49 2.06
N LYS A 442 3.06 -17.38 2.76
CA LYS A 442 2.92 -16.64 4.02
C LYS A 442 2.84 -17.65 5.16
N CYS A 443 3.56 -17.40 6.26
CA CYS A 443 3.52 -18.18 7.49
C CYS A 443 3.09 -17.29 8.66
N LYS A 444 1.94 -17.56 9.24
CA LYS A 444 1.43 -16.90 10.46
C LYS A 444 2.00 -17.65 11.67
N ALA A 445 3.21 -17.30 12.12
CA ALA A 445 3.86 -17.95 13.24
C ALA A 445 3.13 -17.68 14.57
N THR A 446 2.63 -16.44 14.75
CA THR A 446 1.76 -16.02 15.85
C THR A 446 0.75 -14.99 15.36
N SER A 447 -0.16 -14.52 16.22
CA SER A 447 -1.07 -13.41 15.92
C SER A 447 -0.31 -12.10 15.60
N LYS A 448 0.93 -11.93 16.10
CA LYS A 448 1.75 -10.72 15.96
C LYS A 448 2.92 -10.88 14.99
N LEU A 449 3.30 -12.09 14.60
CA LEU A 449 4.50 -12.37 13.80
C LEU A 449 4.15 -13.20 12.57
N ARG A 450 4.50 -12.67 11.41
CA ARG A 450 4.33 -13.31 10.10
C ARG A 450 5.63 -13.34 9.35
N PHE A 451 5.90 -14.42 8.63
CA PHE A 451 7.01 -14.57 7.69
C PHE A 451 6.46 -14.71 6.28
N ASN A 452 7.13 -14.14 5.31
CA ASN A 452 6.77 -14.23 3.91
C ASN A 452 8.01 -14.56 3.08
N GLY A 453 7.84 -15.48 2.13
CA GLY A 453 8.82 -15.75 1.09
C GLY A 453 8.12 -15.67 -0.27
N ALA A 454 8.69 -14.94 -1.22
CA ALA A 454 8.08 -14.75 -2.53
C ALA A 454 9.13 -14.73 -3.65
N PHE A 455 8.67 -15.11 -4.84
CA PHE A 455 9.41 -15.04 -6.09
C PHE A 455 8.50 -14.53 -7.19
N GLY A 456 9.04 -13.66 -8.06
CA GLY A 456 8.33 -13.17 -9.23
C GLY A 456 9.27 -12.97 -10.43
N GLN A 457 8.70 -13.05 -11.62
CA GLN A 457 9.41 -12.91 -12.88
C GLN A 457 8.53 -12.31 -13.95
N ASP A 458 9.12 -11.42 -14.75
CA ASP A 458 8.53 -10.84 -15.96
C ASP A 458 9.42 -11.10 -17.16
N ASN A 459 8.81 -11.53 -18.27
CA ASN A 459 9.49 -11.92 -19.50
C ASN A 459 8.80 -11.29 -20.73
N PRO A 460 9.25 -10.14 -21.20
CA PRO A 460 9.02 -9.71 -22.58
C PRO A 460 9.64 -10.71 -23.57
N PHE A 461 9.05 -10.85 -24.74
CA PHE A 461 9.54 -11.81 -25.73
C PHE A 461 10.81 -11.30 -26.41
N ALA A 462 11.96 -11.82 -25.97
CA ALA A 462 13.29 -11.43 -26.44
C ALA A 462 13.47 -11.51 -27.96
N GLY A 463 12.78 -12.44 -28.64
CA GLY A 463 12.79 -12.53 -30.12
C GLY A 463 12.23 -11.29 -30.79
N GLN A 464 11.12 -10.74 -30.27
CA GLN A 464 10.51 -9.50 -30.76
C GLN A 464 11.40 -8.29 -30.46
N LEU A 465 11.99 -8.22 -29.27
CA LEU A 465 12.93 -7.17 -28.90
C LEU A 465 14.14 -7.14 -29.86
N ARG A 466 14.70 -8.28 -30.25
CA ARG A 466 15.81 -8.36 -31.18
C ARG A 466 15.41 -7.96 -32.60
N GLN A 467 14.18 -8.27 -33.02
CA GLN A 467 13.69 -7.95 -34.36
C GLN A 467 13.58 -6.44 -34.58
N PHE A 468 13.19 -5.69 -33.57
CA PHE A 468 12.95 -4.25 -33.66
C PHE A 468 14.14 -3.39 -33.21
N GLY A 469 15.21 -3.97 -32.67
CA GLY A 469 16.42 -3.26 -32.27
C GLY A 469 16.24 -2.40 -31.00
N SER A 470 17.04 -1.33 -30.88
CA SER A 470 17.16 -0.52 -29.65
C SER A 470 16.17 0.66 -29.56
N ASN A 471 15.29 0.88 -30.53
CA ASN A 471 14.43 2.08 -30.61
C ASN A 471 13.16 1.98 -29.75
N GLN A 472 13.20 1.35 -28.56
CA GLN A 472 11.98 0.78 -28.04
C GLN A 472 11.61 1.18 -26.63
N THR A 473 12.43 1.92 -25.90
CA THR A 473 12.11 2.15 -24.52
C THR A 473 12.57 3.50 -24.03
N TYR A 474 11.63 4.25 -23.56
CA TYR A 474 11.87 5.51 -22.88
C TYR A 474 12.49 5.34 -21.49
N TYR A 475 12.33 4.18 -20.84
CA TYR A 475 12.74 3.97 -19.46
C TYR A 475 14.15 3.45 -19.27
N TYR A 476 14.70 2.73 -20.24
CA TYR A 476 15.96 2.01 -20.06
C TYR A 476 16.92 2.29 -21.20
N ALA A 477 18.20 2.38 -20.88
CA ALA A 477 19.25 2.58 -21.89
C ALA A 477 19.35 1.42 -22.90
N SER A 478 18.78 0.25 -22.58
CA SER A 478 18.67 -0.91 -23.48
C SER A 478 17.40 -1.71 -23.16
N PRO A 479 16.82 -2.44 -24.13
CA PRO A 479 15.69 -3.30 -23.89
C PRO A 479 15.99 -4.37 -22.83
N LEU A 480 15.00 -4.66 -21.99
CA LEU A 480 15.09 -5.67 -20.96
C LEU A 480 14.31 -6.91 -21.38
N SER A 481 14.95 -8.07 -21.36
CA SER A 481 14.35 -9.34 -21.78
C SER A 481 13.77 -10.15 -20.63
N LYS A 482 14.19 -9.87 -19.41
CA LYS A 482 13.68 -10.52 -18.19
C LYS A 482 14.01 -9.72 -16.95
N ASN A 483 13.08 -9.70 -15.98
CA ASN A 483 13.36 -9.20 -14.65
C ASN A 483 12.84 -10.19 -13.61
N GLN A 484 13.63 -10.45 -12.57
CA GLN A 484 13.33 -11.38 -11.50
C GLN A 484 13.49 -10.69 -10.14
N SER A 485 12.56 -10.93 -9.25
CA SER A 485 12.63 -10.50 -7.86
C SER A 485 12.37 -11.69 -6.94
N MET A 486 13.17 -11.83 -5.90
CA MET A 486 12.97 -12.77 -4.81
C MET A 486 13.05 -12.00 -3.51
N MET A 487 12.13 -12.26 -2.58
CA MET A 487 12.16 -11.64 -1.25
C MET A 487 11.85 -12.65 -0.15
N VAL A 488 12.41 -12.36 1.02
CA VAL A 488 11.99 -12.91 2.30
C VAL A 488 11.86 -11.77 3.30
N ASN A 489 10.78 -11.78 4.08
CA ASN A 489 10.60 -10.78 5.14
C ASN A 489 9.90 -11.37 6.35
N PHE A 490 9.98 -10.67 7.46
CA PHE A 490 9.04 -10.85 8.55
C PHE A 490 8.33 -9.52 8.85
N LEU A 491 7.09 -9.63 9.31
CA LEU A 491 6.31 -8.52 9.83
C LEU A 491 5.97 -8.81 11.28
N TYR A 492 6.37 -7.91 12.16
CA TYR A 492 6.05 -7.97 13.58
C TYR A 492 5.14 -6.81 13.94
N GLN A 493 3.95 -7.13 14.42
CA GLN A 493 2.89 -6.19 14.77
C GLN A 493 2.56 -6.35 16.27
N PRO A 494 3.33 -5.69 17.16
CA PRO A 494 3.13 -5.82 18.62
C PRO A 494 1.77 -5.31 19.08
N LYS A 495 1.25 -4.28 18.40
CA LYS A 495 -0.08 -3.68 18.53
C LYS A 495 -0.64 -3.41 17.15
N SER A 496 -1.95 -3.13 17.06
CA SER A 496 -2.66 -2.84 15.80
C SER A 496 -2.06 -1.70 14.99
N ASP A 497 -1.56 -0.70 15.68
CA ASP A 497 -1.07 0.57 15.17
C ASP A 497 0.44 0.60 14.88
N ILE A 498 1.21 -0.40 15.33
CA ILE A 498 2.68 -0.46 15.13
C ILE A 498 3.06 -1.67 14.30
N VAL A 499 3.81 -1.46 13.23
CA VAL A 499 4.35 -2.52 12.39
C VAL A 499 5.86 -2.34 12.18
N LEU A 500 6.61 -3.42 12.39
CA LEU A 500 8.04 -3.50 12.14
C LEU A 500 8.31 -4.61 11.13
N SER A 501 9.28 -4.42 10.24
CA SER A 501 9.68 -5.43 9.28
C SER A 501 11.18 -5.38 8.98
N LEU A 502 11.75 -6.54 8.72
CA LEU A 502 13.04 -6.65 8.03
C LEU A 502 12.81 -7.47 6.78
N GLU A 503 13.23 -6.92 5.64
CA GLU A 503 13.10 -7.56 4.33
C GLU A 503 14.48 -7.69 3.67
N TYR A 504 14.77 -8.87 3.14
CA TYR A 504 15.83 -9.09 2.16
C TYR A 504 15.20 -9.31 0.80
N ARG A 505 15.69 -8.56 -0.21
CA ARG A 505 15.28 -8.68 -1.61
C ARG A 505 16.48 -8.84 -2.50
N ARG A 506 16.37 -9.71 -3.49
CA ARG A 506 17.34 -9.88 -4.56
C ARG A 506 16.69 -9.61 -5.91
N LEU A 507 17.27 -8.71 -6.68
CA LEU A 507 16.90 -8.40 -8.06
C LEU A 507 17.90 -8.99 -9.03
N LYS A 508 17.40 -9.50 -10.17
CA LYS A 508 18.20 -9.87 -11.34
C LYS A 508 17.50 -9.37 -12.59
N THR A 509 18.14 -8.45 -13.28
CA THR A 509 17.64 -7.86 -14.51
C THR A 509 18.53 -8.26 -15.68
N TYR A 510 17.92 -8.69 -16.76
CA TYR A 510 18.58 -9.22 -17.96
C TYR A 510 18.37 -8.25 -19.11
N PRO A 511 19.31 -7.35 -19.38
CA PRO A 511 19.31 -6.57 -20.61
C PRO A 511 19.43 -7.51 -21.81
N LEU A 512 18.95 -7.06 -22.99
CA LEU A 512 18.91 -7.91 -24.18
C LEU A 512 20.32 -8.28 -24.66
N ASP A 513 21.24 -7.32 -24.66
CA ASP A 513 22.54 -7.40 -25.31
C ASP A 513 23.75 -7.19 -24.38
N SER A 514 23.55 -7.28 -23.05
CA SER A 514 24.60 -7.08 -22.08
C SER A 514 24.54 -8.06 -20.92
N ASN A 515 25.51 -7.95 -20.00
CA ASN A 515 25.58 -8.80 -18.83
C ASN A 515 24.38 -8.61 -17.88
N VAL A 516 24.03 -9.67 -17.16
CA VAL A 516 22.98 -9.65 -16.15
C VAL A 516 23.35 -8.70 -15.03
N ASN A 517 22.47 -7.76 -14.72
CA ASN A 517 22.60 -6.88 -13.57
C ASN A 517 21.98 -7.54 -12.32
N GLY A 518 22.60 -7.36 -11.19
CA GLY A 518 22.12 -7.91 -9.92
C GLY A 518 22.23 -6.90 -8.79
N ALA A 519 21.22 -6.91 -7.91
CA ALA A 519 21.25 -6.12 -6.68
C ALA A 519 20.69 -6.92 -5.50
N ASN A 520 21.24 -6.67 -4.31
CA ASN A 520 20.76 -7.23 -3.05
C ASN A 520 20.39 -6.06 -2.13
N ILE A 521 19.20 -6.08 -1.61
CA ILE A 521 18.62 -5.01 -0.80
C ILE A 521 18.24 -5.58 0.56
N VAL A 522 18.57 -4.86 1.62
CA VAL A 522 18.07 -5.12 2.98
C VAL A 522 17.34 -3.87 3.44
N THR A 523 16.09 -3.99 3.81
CA THR A 523 15.27 -2.88 4.28
C THR A 523 14.72 -3.18 5.68
N LEU A 524 15.00 -2.27 6.62
CA LEU A 524 14.35 -2.22 7.93
C LEU A 524 13.22 -1.18 7.86
N SER A 525 12.02 -1.60 8.18
CA SER A 525 10.83 -0.74 8.14
C SER A 525 10.20 -0.59 9.51
N ALA A 526 9.78 0.62 9.85
CA ALA A 526 8.98 0.93 11.03
C ALA A 526 7.80 1.81 10.62
N GLY A 527 6.57 1.34 10.88
CA GLY A 527 5.34 2.02 10.52
C GLY A 527 4.44 2.25 11.72
N TYR A 528 3.79 3.43 11.75
CA TYR A 528 2.69 3.76 12.65
C TYR A 528 1.42 3.93 11.80
N ILE A 529 0.41 3.08 12.07
CA ILE A 529 -0.87 3.04 11.36
C ILE A 529 -1.87 3.87 12.17
N PHE A 530 -2.65 4.71 11.50
CA PHE A 530 -3.65 5.57 12.15
C PHE A 530 -4.93 5.68 11.33
#